data_8042bdc7f247d0fdcffca0be5b255cdc
#
_entry.id   8042bdc7f247d0fdcffca0be5b255cdc
#
_cell.length_a   1.000
_cell.length_b   1.000
_cell.length_c   1.000
_cell.angle_alpha   90.00
_cell.angle_beta   90.00
_cell.angle_gamma   90.00
#
_symmetry.space_group_name_H-M   'P 1'
#
loop_
_entity.id
_entity.type
_entity.pdbx_description
1 polymer ?
#
loop_
_entity_poly.entity_id
_entity_poly.type
_entity_poly.pdbx_seq_one_letter_code
_entity_poly.pdbx_strand_id
1 'polypeptide(L)'
;MNRIFSHSVFGWAMMGLFLTLLLAIPARAEEALLLTRLADHAGEIRAALIAEGAPEDAEISLSAPDAVVRIGEGQSLVIETVSFNRASGRFLIRARGAVGEPLIAISGAAAAPTVLPVPARDIPRGGVITEDDIEYRDWLDAGAAR
;
A
#
# COMPACT_ATOMS: atom_id res chain seq x y z
N MET A 1 4.47 43.05 75.07
CA MET A 1 4.21 41.58 75.16
C MET A 1 3.93 41.07 73.73
N ASN A 2 4.88 40.34 73.20
CA ASN A 2 5.02 39.99 71.74
C ASN A 2 4.07 38.89 71.31
N ARG A 3 3.51 39.07 70.15
CA ARG A 3 3.13 37.98 69.24
C ARG A 3 3.57 38.32 67.82
N ILE A 4 4.63 37.68 67.40
CA ILE A 4 5.17 37.76 66.06
C ILE A 4 4.85 36.40 65.36
N PHE A 5 3.99 36.51 64.40
CA PHE A 5 3.97 35.90 63.06
C PHE A 5 4.68 34.62 62.71
N SER A 6 3.87 33.78 62.14
CA SER A 6 4.28 32.71 61.21
C SER A 6 3.27 32.61 60.10
N HIS A 7 3.48 33.35 59.00
CA HIS A 7 2.71 33.21 57.75
C HIS A 7 3.60 33.51 56.55
N SER A 8 4.55 32.62 56.22
CA SER A 8 5.23 32.77 54.90
C SER A 8 5.86 31.51 54.32
N VAL A 9 5.55 30.33 54.84
CA VAL A 9 6.20 29.10 54.33
C VAL A 9 5.28 28.32 53.37
N PHE A 10 3.98 28.62 53.33
CA PHE A 10 3.01 27.87 52.52
C PHE A 10 2.88 28.36 51.05
N GLY A 11 3.34 29.56 50.75
CA GLY A 11 3.21 30.15 49.39
C GLY A 11 4.20 29.61 48.38
N TRP A 12 5.35 29.11 48.79
CA TRP A 12 6.42 28.71 47.83
C TRP A 12 6.33 27.25 47.38
N ALA A 13 5.66 26.40 48.15
CA ALA A 13 5.48 25.00 47.80
C ALA A 13 4.48 24.77 46.67
N MET A 14 3.47 25.66 46.53
CA MET A 14 2.49 25.54 45.44
C MET A 14 3.01 26.06 44.09
N MET A 15 3.95 27.01 44.08
CA MET A 15 4.50 27.55 42.83
C MET A 15 5.52 26.61 42.19
N GLY A 16 6.19 25.76 42.97
CA GLY A 16 7.11 24.74 42.47
C GLY A 16 6.39 23.56 41.80
N LEU A 17 5.18 23.22 42.25
CA LEU A 17 4.40 22.10 41.67
C LEU A 17 3.77 22.44 40.32
N PHE A 18 3.48 23.71 40.06
CA PHE A 18 2.92 24.16 38.77
C PHE A 18 3.97 24.27 37.65
N LEU A 19 5.25 24.50 38.02
CA LEU A 19 6.31 24.65 37.04
C LEU A 19 6.82 23.30 36.54
N THR A 20 6.70 22.23 37.32
CA THR A 20 7.10 20.87 36.89
C THR A 20 6.05 20.17 36.01
N LEU A 21 4.78 20.63 36.01
CA LEU A 21 3.74 20.03 35.17
C LEU A 21 3.75 20.59 33.74
N LEU A 22 4.40 21.74 33.49
CA LEU A 22 4.50 22.31 32.14
C LEU A 22 5.61 21.71 31.28
N LEU A 23 6.51 20.90 31.84
CA LEU A 23 7.63 20.29 31.12
C LEU A 23 7.37 18.88 30.59
N ALA A 24 6.20 18.32 30.85
CA ALA A 24 5.77 17.04 30.29
C ALA A 24 4.87 17.25 29.06
N ILE A 25 5.26 18.14 28.15
CA ILE A 25 4.77 18.05 26.77
C ILE A 25 5.49 16.82 26.20
N PRO A 26 4.79 15.70 25.91
CA PRO A 26 5.44 14.62 25.21
C PRO A 26 5.95 15.22 23.91
N ALA A 27 7.27 15.25 23.74
CA ALA A 27 7.86 15.49 22.45
C ALA A 27 7.20 14.42 21.54
N ARG A 28 6.22 14.84 20.75
CA ARG A 28 5.79 14.02 19.61
C ARG A 28 7.04 13.83 18.82
N ALA A 29 7.58 12.61 18.87
CA ALA A 29 8.60 12.20 17.96
C ALA A 29 8.02 12.51 16.58
N GLU A 30 8.62 13.43 15.87
CA GLU A 30 8.29 13.72 14.47
C GLU A 30 8.63 12.41 13.76
N GLU A 31 7.59 11.61 13.46
CA GLU A 31 7.77 10.34 12.76
C GLU A 31 8.46 10.68 11.44
N ALA A 32 9.66 10.17 11.27
CA ALA A 32 10.42 10.38 10.05
C ALA A 32 9.63 9.75 8.90
N LEU A 33 9.16 10.59 7.98
CA LEU A 33 8.47 10.13 6.78
C LEU A 33 9.51 9.79 5.72
N LEU A 34 9.46 8.57 5.24
CA LEU A 34 10.28 8.08 4.14
C LEU A 34 9.51 8.19 2.83
N LEU A 35 10.22 8.60 1.79
CA LEU A 35 9.71 8.56 0.42
C LEU A 35 10.07 7.21 -0.19
N THR A 36 9.08 6.38 -0.48
CA THR A 36 9.25 5.06 -1.11
C THR A 36 8.50 5.00 -2.43
N ARG A 37 8.89 4.09 -3.31
CA ARG A 37 8.16 3.86 -4.56
C ARG A 37 6.99 2.91 -4.29
N LEU A 38 5.91 3.12 -5.01
CA LEU A 38 4.74 2.24 -4.92
C LEU A 38 5.08 0.79 -5.27
N ALA A 39 6.01 0.57 -6.18
CA ALA A 39 6.49 -0.76 -6.54
C ALA A 39 7.10 -1.53 -5.34
N ASP A 40 7.70 -0.83 -4.37
CA ASP A 40 8.29 -1.44 -3.18
C ASP A 40 7.23 -2.07 -2.26
N HIS A 41 5.95 -1.66 -2.43
CA HIS A 41 4.78 -2.15 -1.71
C HIS A 41 3.94 -3.17 -2.49
N ALA A 42 4.47 -3.71 -3.58
CA ALA A 42 3.77 -4.68 -4.42
C ALA A 42 3.28 -5.92 -3.65
N GLY A 43 4.02 -6.34 -2.62
CA GLY A 43 3.62 -7.46 -1.75
C GLY A 43 2.34 -7.19 -0.95
N GLU A 44 2.22 -6.00 -0.38
CA GLU A 44 1.04 -5.57 0.38
C GLU A 44 -0.19 -5.42 -0.54
N ILE A 45 0.03 -4.84 -1.72
CA ILE A 45 -0.99 -4.69 -2.76
C ILE A 45 -1.47 -6.07 -3.22
N ARG A 46 -0.55 -7.03 -3.46
CA ARG A 46 -0.87 -8.40 -3.83
C ARG A 46 -1.73 -9.07 -2.76
N ALA A 47 -1.33 -9.01 -1.51
CA ALA A 47 -2.07 -9.63 -0.41
C ALA A 47 -3.50 -9.08 -0.31
N ALA A 48 -3.68 -7.78 -0.47
CA ALA A 48 -4.99 -7.14 -0.45
C ALA A 48 -5.86 -7.55 -1.64
N LEU A 49 -5.30 -7.69 -2.84
CA LEU A 49 -6.02 -8.13 -4.03
C LEU A 49 -6.44 -9.61 -3.92
N ILE A 50 -5.60 -10.49 -3.39
CA ILE A 50 -5.93 -11.89 -3.15
C ILE A 50 -7.09 -12.00 -2.15
N ALA A 51 -7.09 -11.19 -1.09
CA ALA A 51 -8.19 -11.14 -0.14
C ALA A 51 -9.53 -10.73 -0.78
N GLU A 52 -9.51 -9.92 -1.84
CA GLU A 52 -10.68 -9.54 -2.65
C GLU A 52 -11.00 -10.50 -3.80
N GLY A 53 -10.23 -11.60 -3.90
CA GLY A 53 -10.48 -12.70 -4.81
C GLY A 53 -9.76 -12.59 -6.14
N ALA A 54 -8.65 -11.88 -6.19
CA ALA A 54 -7.69 -12.02 -7.29
C ALA A 54 -7.02 -13.40 -7.23
N PRO A 55 -6.64 -14.00 -8.37
CA PRO A 55 -5.90 -15.26 -8.39
C PRO A 55 -4.56 -15.12 -7.65
N GLU A 56 -4.14 -16.17 -6.94
CA GLU A 56 -2.87 -16.18 -6.20
C GLU A 56 -1.65 -16.09 -7.12
N ASP A 57 -1.77 -16.63 -8.32
CA ASP A 57 -0.77 -16.64 -9.38
C ASP A 57 -0.84 -15.42 -10.30
N ALA A 58 -1.77 -14.48 -10.03
CA ALA A 58 -1.92 -13.29 -10.86
C ALA A 58 -0.64 -12.45 -10.90
N GLU A 59 -0.27 -12.03 -12.10
CA GLU A 59 0.73 -10.98 -12.30
C GLU A 59 0.08 -9.62 -12.10
N ILE A 60 0.70 -8.81 -11.24
CA ILE A 60 0.17 -7.48 -10.89
C ILE A 60 0.96 -6.42 -11.64
N SER A 61 0.25 -5.67 -12.45
CA SER A 61 0.78 -4.50 -13.18
C SER A 61 0.18 -3.23 -12.60
N LEU A 62 1.02 -2.36 -12.06
CA LEU A 62 0.64 -1.05 -11.53
C LEU A 62 0.63 -0.02 -12.66
N SER A 63 -0.38 0.85 -12.71
CA SER A 63 -0.44 1.94 -13.70
C SER A 63 0.65 2.98 -13.50
N ALA A 64 1.13 3.16 -12.27
CA ALA A 64 2.18 4.10 -11.91
C ALA A 64 3.14 3.48 -10.87
N PRO A 65 4.01 2.52 -11.26
CA PRO A 65 4.89 1.80 -10.33
C PRO A 65 5.92 2.73 -9.66
N ASP A 66 6.35 3.78 -10.36
CA ASP A 66 7.33 4.75 -9.88
C ASP A 66 6.71 5.91 -9.07
N ALA A 67 5.40 5.88 -8.83
CA ALA A 67 4.75 6.87 -7.97
C ALA A 67 5.37 6.81 -6.57
N VAL A 68 5.66 7.97 -5.99
CA VAL A 68 6.28 8.10 -4.67
C VAL A 68 5.20 8.29 -3.62
N VAL A 69 5.28 7.51 -2.56
CA VAL A 69 4.42 7.61 -1.38
C VAL A 69 5.22 7.94 -0.13
N ARG A 70 4.61 8.68 0.79
CA ARG A 70 5.20 8.99 2.10
C ARG A 70 4.72 7.97 3.11
N ILE A 71 5.66 7.24 3.68
CA ILE A 71 5.37 6.20 4.68
C ILE A 71 6.21 6.48 5.92
N GLY A 72 5.66 6.29 7.11
CA GLY A 72 6.42 6.39 8.35
C GLY A 72 7.50 5.30 8.41
N GLU A 73 8.62 5.60 9.05
CA GLU A 73 9.72 4.65 9.21
C GLU A 73 9.21 3.36 9.89
N GLY A 74 9.45 2.20 9.26
CA GLY A 74 8.98 0.90 9.74
C GLY A 74 7.47 0.67 9.63
N GLN A 75 6.72 1.56 8.97
CA GLN A 75 5.30 1.39 8.73
C GLN A 75 5.04 0.80 7.33
N SER A 76 3.87 0.20 7.20
CA SER A 76 3.34 -0.37 5.96
C SER A 76 2.30 0.55 5.34
N LEU A 77 2.02 0.34 4.06
CA LEU A 77 0.92 1.02 3.37
C LEU A 77 -0.42 0.63 3.99
N VAL A 78 -1.18 1.62 4.46
CA VAL A 78 -2.51 1.37 5.04
C VAL A 78 -3.55 1.34 3.93
N ILE A 79 -4.02 0.15 3.59
CA ILE A 79 -5.06 -0.07 2.58
C ILE A 79 -6.42 0.10 3.23
N GLU A 80 -7.24 1.04 2.75
CA GLU A 80 -8.57 1.31 3.28
C GLU A 80 -9.68 0.62 2.48
N THR A 81 -9.57 0.66 1.16
CA THR A 81 -10.55 0.02 0.29
C THR A 81 -9.88 -0.59 -0.92
N VAL A 82 -10.36 -1.77 -1.31
CA VAL A 82 -9.97 -2.46 -2.54
C VAL A 82 -11.23 -2.69 -3.37
N SER A 83 -11.14 -2.40 -4.66
CA SER A 83 -12.15 -2.74 -5.64
C SER A 83 -11.46 -3.54 -6.74
N PHE A 84 -11.83 -4.81 -6.88
CA PHE A 84 -11.30 -5.71 -7.88
C PHE A 84 -12.41 -6.20 -8.81
N ASN A 85 -12.24 -5.99 -10.10
CA ASN A 85 -13.16 -6.48 -11.14
C ASN A 85 -12.60 -7.77 -11.75
N ARG A 86 -13.16 -8.90 -11.35
CA ARG A 86 -12.73 -10.24 -11.81
C ARG A 86 -12.86 -10.45 -13.33
N ALA A 87 -13.81 -9.78 -13.97
CA ALA A 87 -14.03 -9.96 -15.42
C ALA A 87 -12.96 -9.25 -16.26
N SER A 88 -12.45 -8.12 -15.79
CA SER A 88 -11.44 -7.33 -16.51
C SER A 88 -10.04 -7.43 -15.90
N GLY A 89 -9.90 -8.06 -14.73
CA GLY A 89 -8.66 -8.08 -13.96
C GLY A 89 -8.25 -6.71 -13.40
N ARG A 90 -9.03 -5.65 -13.63
CA ARG A 90 -8.67 -4.29 -13.18
C ARG A 90 -8.97 -4.08 -11.71
N PHE A 91 -8.12 -3.29 -11.06
CA PHE A 91 -8.33 -2.93 -9.67
C PHE A 91 -8.12 -1.43 -9.40
N LEU A 92 -8.75 -0.99 -8.32
CA LEU A 92 -8.55 0.32 -7.72
C LEU A 92 -8.44 0.14 -6.20
N ILE A 93 -7.33 0.59 -5.64
CA ILE A 93 -7.07 0.56 -4.21
C ILE A 93 -7.00 2.01 -3.71
N ARG A 94 -7.62 2.27 -2.56
CA ARG A 94 -7.40 3.51 -1.81
C ARG A 94 -6.57 3.19 -0.58
N ALA A 95 -5.44 3.85 -0.47
CA ALA A 95 -4.48 3.64 0.59
C ALA A 95 -3.90 4.96 1.08
N ARG A 96 -3.27 4.95 2.24
CA ARG A 96 -2.45 6.05 2.76
C ARG A 96 -1.11 5.51 3.25
N GLY A 97 -0.08 6.32 3.18
CA GLY A 97 1.26 5.91 3.62
C GLY A 97 1.50 6.11 5.11
N ALA A 98 0.83 7.09 5.74
CA ALA A 98 0.95 7.37 7.17
C ALA A 98 -0.34 7.98 7.71
N VAL A 99 -0.49 7.98 9.03
CA VAL A 99 -1.63 8.60 9.69
C VAL A 99 -1.61 10.11 9.46
N GLY A 100 -2.72 10.66 8.93
CA GLY A 100 -2.83 12.08 8.60
C GLY A 100 -2.42 12.42 7.15
N GLU A 101 -1.79 11.52 6.42
CA GLU A 101 -1.52 11.69 4.99
C GLU A 101 -2.82 11.51 4.16
N PRO A 102 -2.92 12.20 3.02
CA PRO A 102 -4.07 12.06 2.13
C PRO A 102 -4.15 10.65 1.53
N LEU A 103 -5.38 10.23 1.23
CA LEU A 103 -5.62 9.00 0.48
C LEU A 103 -5.06 9.11 -0.94
N ILE A 104 -4.32 8.12 -1.34
CA ILE A 104 -3.86 7.92 -2.71
C ILE A 104 -4.69 6.85 -3.40
N ALA A 105 -4.90 7.01 -4.70
CA ALA A 105 -5.55 6.02 -5.54
C ALA A 105 -4.49 5.23 -6.31
N ILE A 106 -4.48 3.92 -6.10
CA ILE A 106 -3.57 2.99 -6.76
C ILE A 106 -4.41 2.16 -7.73
N SER A 107 -4.09 2.19 -9.00
CA SER A 107 -4.80 1.43 -10.03
C SER A 107 -3.84 0.53 -10.80
N GLY A 108 -4.41 -0.52 -11.40
CA GLY A 108 -3.65 -1.46 -12.18
C GLY A 108 -4.49 -2.62 -12.69
N ALA A 109 -3.81 -3.67 -13.08
CA ALA A 109 -4.40 -4.92 -13.47
C ALA A 109 -3.74 -6.09 -12.72
N ALA A 110 -4.54 -7.10 -12.39
CA ALA A 110 -4.11 -8.39 -11.86
C ALA A 110 -4.71 -9.46 -12.78
N ALA A 111 -3.87 -10.07 -13.60
CA ALA A 111 -4.27 -11.08 -14.57
C ALA A 111 -3.57 -12.41 -14.27
N ALA A 112 -4.33 -13.51 -14.25
CA ALA A 112 -3.72 -14.82 -14.21
C ALA A 112 -3.06 -15.12 -15.56
N PRO A 113 -1.90 -15.79 -15.56
CA PRO A 113 -1.29 -16.25 -16.79
C PRO A 113 -2.28 -17.20 -17.52
N THR A 114 -2.60 -16.89 -18.75
CA THR A 114 -3.47 -17.73 -19.58
C THR A 114 -2.63 -18.42 -20.62
N VAL A 115 -2.65 -19.75 -20.60
CA VAL A 115 -1.98 -20.56 -21.61
C VAL A 115 -2.91 -20.67 -22.81
N LEU A 116 -2.46 -20.15 -23.95
CA LEU A 116 -3.21 -20.24 -25.20
C LEU A 116 -2.54 -21.21 -26.20
N PRO A 117 -3.32 -22.03 -26.87
CA PRO A 117 -2.82 -22.81 -28.00
C PRO A 117 -2.53 -21.88 -29.18
N VAL A 118 -1.31 -21.88 -29.66
CA VAL A 118 -0.87 -21.12 -30.84
C VAL A 118 -0.28 -22.08 -31.89
N PRO A 119 -0.34 -21.76 -33.18
CA PRO A 119 0.33 -22.57 -34.20
C PRO A 119 1.84 -22.62 -33.95
N ALA A 120 2.41 -23.83 -33.88
CA ALA A 120 3.85 -24.04 -33.76
C ALA A 120 4.60 -23.76 -35.08
N ARG A 121 3.87 -23.77 -36.20
CA ARG A 121 4.37 -23.53 -37.55
C ARG A 121 3.27 -22.97 -38.46
N ASP A 122 3.66 -22.50 -39.61
CA ASP A 122 2.70 -22.06 -40.63
C ASP A 122 1.82 -23.24 -41.09
N ILE A 123 0.50 -23.09 -40.98
CA ILE A 123 -0.46 -24.10 -41.36
C ILE A 123 -0.99 -23.72 -42.77
N PRO A 124 -0.73 -24.56 -43.80
CA PRO A 124 -1.21 -24.28 -45.16
C PRO A 124 -2.75 -24.31 -45.21
N ARG A 125 -3.34 -23.49 -46.05
CA ARG A 125 -4.79 -23.40 -46.25
C ARG A 125 -5.37 -24.77 -46.61
N GLY A 126 -6.31 -25.26 -45.81
CA GLY A 126 -6.93 -26.55 -45.98
C GLY A 126 -6.15 -27.71 -45.40
N GLY A 127 -5.04 -27.45 -44.68
CA GLY A 127 -4.33 -28.45 -43.92
C GLY A 127 -5.13 -28.92 -42.72
N VAL A 128 -4.93 -30.18 -42.32
CA VAL A 128 -5.46 -30.73 -41.06
C VAL A 128 -4.51 -30.37 -39.94
N ILE A 129 -5.04 -29.72 -38.94
CA ILE A 129 -4.28 -29.34 -37.73
C ILE A 129 -4.14 -30.59 -36.84
N THR A 130 -2.93 -30.93 -36.46
CA THR A 130 -2.59 -32.02 -35.54
C THR A 130 -2.05 -31.44 -34.23
N GLU A 131 -1.89 -32.27 -33.20
CA GLU A 131 -1.30 -31.84 -31.92
C GLU A 131 0.14 -31.28 -32.09
N ASP A 132 0.89 -31.82 -33.03
CA ASP A 132 2.27 -31.36 -33.36
C ASP A 132 2.29 -29.95 -33.99
N ASP A 133 1.16 -29.46 -34.46
CA ASP A 133 1.01 -28.13 -35.06
C ASP A 133 0.65 -27.08 -34.03
N ILE A 134 0.46 -27.47 -32.77
CA ILE A 134 0.02 -26.58 -31.68
C ILE A 134 1.09 -26.54 -30.61
N GLU A 135 1.49 -25.36 -30.20
CA GLU A 135 2.25 -25.13 -28.98
C GLU A 135 1.42 -24.29 -28.02
N TYR A 136 1.67 -24.50 -26.72
CA TYR A 136 1.01 -23.72 -25.67
C TYR A 136 1.95 -22.64 -25.20
N ARG A 137 1.54 -21.37 -25.31
CA ARG A 137 2.30 -20.23 -24.83
C ARG A 137 1.55 -19.49 -23.75
N ASP A 138 2.28 -19.03 -22.73
CA ASP A 138 1.74 -18.10 -21.76
C ASP A 138 1.38 -16.79 -22.46
N TRP A 139 0.11 -16.47 -22.44
CA TRP A 139 -0.37 -15.21 -22.98
C TRP A 139 -0.65 -14.25 -21.83
N LEU A 140 0.25 -13.30 -21.63
CA LEU A 140 -0.05 -12.13 -20.84
C LEU A 140 -0.99 -11.26 -21.67
N ASP A 141 -2.18 -10.98 -21.13
CA ASP A 141 -3.17 -10.16 -21.84
C ASP A 141 -2.58 -8.76 -22.11
N ALA A 142 -2.00 -8.60 -23.27
CA ALA A 142 -1.41 -7.35 -23.74
C ALA A 142 -2.47 -6.23 -23.89
N GLY A 143 -3.74 -6.52 -23.69
CA GLY A 143 -4.84 -5.56 -23.63
C GLY A 143 -4.85 -4.69 -22.39
N ALA A 144 -4.19 -5.10 -21.31
CA ALA A 144 -4.08 -4.33 -20.07
C ALA A 144 -3.06 -3.18 -20.12
N ALA A 145 -2.21 -3.15 -21.15
CA ALA A 145 -1.10 -2.20 -21.31
C ALA A 145 -1.40 -1.03 -22.26
N ARG A 146 -2.67 -0.67 -22.49
CA ARG A 146 -3.05 0.50 -23.29
C ARG A 146 -3.83 1.52 -22.49
#